data_f933bdad211315dec4cc7c9d518b5808
#
_entry.id   f933bdad211315dec4cc7c9d518b5808
#
_cell.length_a   1.000
_cell.length_b   1.000
_cell.length_c   1.000
_cell.angle_alpha   90.00
_cell.angle_beta   90.00
_cell.angle_gamma   90.00
#
_symmetry.space_group_name_H-M   'P 1'
#
loop_
_entity.id
_entity.type
_entity.pdbx_description
1 polymer ?
#
loop_
_entity_poly.entity_id
_entity_poly.type
_entity_poly.pdbx_seq_one_letter_code
_entity_poly.pdbx_strand_id
1 'polypeptide(L)'
;MTPPRALPPVWGRRAAGASALWGLILASCSLPSLLRRATEGPAGAPDPLFVLGGAAVPLVAGLAIASWAARPRPWPGLRGVLGLGGLRRSAALLPCGFFAGLAASVPMAGLFLLAQALLDPLGFAPEPQPAVAWLMDPATPPAAVAAIALAAIVLAPLAEEILYRAMLFGGLAAQGRPVRAALLSSLFFAALHLSVAAVLPLFALALLLCALWRRWGLAASFGAHAGFNAANVAVALLFS
;
A
#
# COMPACT_ATOMS: atom_id res chain seq x y z
N MET A 1 8.00 -0.49 28.75
CA MET A 1 7.63 -0.02 27.39
C MET A 1 8.88 0.55 26.72
N THR A 2 9.39 -0.07 25.66
CA THR A 2 10.49 0.50 24.88
C THR A 2 10.02 1.79 24.21
N PRO A 3 10.76 2.90 24.28
CA PRO A 3 10.37 4.15 23.67
C PRO A 3 10.17 3.97 22.14
N PRO A 4 9.26 4.75 21.51
CA PRO A 4 9.09 4.69 20.08
C PRO A 4 10.43 4.98 19.40
N ARG A 5 10.75 4.21 18.36
CA ARG A 5 12.00 4.30 17.63
C ARG A 5 12.21 5.73 17.14
N ALA A 6 13.36 6.34 17.48
CA ALA A 6 13.75 7.58 16.87
C ALA A 6 13.80 7.39 15.35
N LEU A 7 13.06 8.22 14.62
CA LEU A 7 13.03 8.17 13.16
C LEU A 7 14.43 8.56 12.66
N PRO A 8 15.02 7.81 11.73
CA PRO A 8 16.32 8.17 11.20
C PRO A 8 16.23 9.56 10.54
N PRO A 9 17.16 10.48 10.81
CA PRO A 9 17.17 11.84 10.25
C PRO A 9 17.47 11.86 8.74
N VAL A 10 17.41 10.71 8.10
CA VAL A 10 17.81 10.45 6.71
C VAL A 10 16.90 11.14 5.68
N TRP A 11 15.66 11.46 6.09
CA TRP A 11 14.59 11.88 5.21
C TRP A 11 14.35 13.41 5.23
N GLY A 12 15.32 14.23 5.03
CA GLY A 12 15.15 15.67 4.97
C GLY A 12 14.14 16.13 3.88
N ARG A 13 14.17 17.42 3.53
CA ARG A 13 13.27 18.04 2.51
C ARG A 13 13.19 17.28 1.18
N ARG A 14 14.24 16.50 0.83
CA ARG A 14 14.26 15.66 -0.38
C ARG A 14 13.26 14.50 -0.35
N ALA A 15 12.89 14.02 0.83
CA ALA A 15 11.94 12.90 0.95
C ALA A 15 10.54 13.27 0.44
N ALA A 16 10.08 14.50 0.68
CA ALA A 16 8.78 14.96 0.18
C ALA A 16 8.76 15.01 -1.34
N GLY A 17 9.80 15.59 -1.97
CA GLY A 17 9.92 15.63 -3.43
C GLY A 17 10.07 14.23 -4.06
N ALA A 18 10.86 13.36 -3.44
CA ALA A 18 11.02 11.98 -3.87
C ALA A 18 9.70 11.19 -3.75
N SER A 19 8.94 11.40 -2.68
CA SER A 19 7.62 10.78 -2.49
C SER A 19 6.61 11.27 -3.52
N ALA A 20 6.62 12.57 -3.84
CA ALA A 20 5.76 13.13 -4.88
C ALA A 20 6.10 12.53 -6.26
N LEU A 21 7.38 12.45 -6.60
CA LEU A 21 7.83 11.84 -7.86
C LEU A 21 7.41 10.37 -7.95
N TRP A 22 7.57 9.61 -6.88
CA TRP A 22 7.14 8.22 -6.86
C TRP A 22 5.62 8.07 -6.92
N GLY A 23 4.87 8.91 -6.21
CA GLY A 23 3.41 8.96 -6.31
C GLY A 23 2.94 9.21 -7.75
N LEU A 24 3.63 10.09 -8.50
CA LEU A 24 3.38 10.31 -9.91
C LEU A 24 3.68 9.08 -10.77
N ILE A 25 4.75 8.33 -10.48
CA ILE A 25 5.07 7.08 -11.18
C ILE A 25 3.99 6.02 -10.92
N LEU A 26 3.55 5.86 -9.66
CA LEU A 26 2.46 4.94 -9.32
C LEU A 26 1.17 5.32 -10.04
N ALA A 27 0.79 6.59 -10.02
CA ALA A 27 -0.39 7.09 -10.71
C ALA A 27 -0.29 6.88 -12.23
N SER A 28 0.89 7.12 -12.83
CA SER A 28 1.10 6.92 -14.27
C SER A 28 1.03 5.44 -14.67
N CYS A 29 1.44 4.52 -13.82
CA CYS A 29 1.30 3.08 -14.08
C CYS A 29 -0.15 2.60 -13.97
N SER A 30 -0.97 3.26 -13.15
CA SER A 30 -2.39 2.93 -12.97
C SER A 30 -3.30 3.62 -13.99
N LEU A 31 -2.93 4.80 -14.47
CA LEU A 31 -3.73 5.65 -15.36
C LEU A 31 -4.11 4.96 -16.69
N PRO A 32 -3.21 4.25 -17.40
CA PRO A 32 -3.57 3.59 -18.66
C PRO A 32 -4.68 2.54 -18.49
N SER A 33 -4.67 1.78 -17.41
CA SER A 33 -5.70 0.78 -17.13
C SER A 33 -7.04 1.42 -16.78
N LEU A 34 -7.03 2.56 -16.09
CA LEU A 34 -8.24 3.34 -15.79
C LEU A 34 -8.83 3.98 -17.04
N LEU A 35 -8.00 4.58 -17.89
CA LEU A 35 -8.43 5.20 -19.16
C LEU A 35 -9.00 4.14 -20.10
N ARG A 36 -8.34 2.99 -20.22
CA ARG A 36 -8.80 1.89 -21.06
C ARG A 36 -10.18 1.37 -20.63
N ARG A 37 -10.40 1.21 -19.33
CA ARG A 37 -11.72 0.84 -18.78
C ARG A 37 -12.79 1.87 -19.11
N ALA A 38 -12.48 3.15 -18.99
CA ALA A 38 -13.42 4.23 -19.28
C ALA A 38 -13.82 4.30 -20.76
N THR A 39 -12.93 3.88 -21.67
CA THR A 39 -13.15 3.98 -23.13
C THR A 39 -13.58 2.68 -23.79
N GLU A 40 -13.13 1.52 -23.32
CA GLU A 40 -13.31 0.21 -23.97
C GLU A 40 -14.21 -0.75 -23.19
N GLY A 41 -14.66 -0.37 -21.97
CA GLY A 41 -15.40 -1.26 -21.08
C GLY A 41 -14.49 -2.26 -20.33
N PRO A 42 -15.08 -3.28 -19.67
CA PRO A 42 -14.30 -4.28 -18.95
C PRO A 42 -13.42 -5.03 -19.95
N ALA A 43 -12.10 -4.82 -19.81
CA ALA A 43 -11.11 -5.55 -20.60
C ALA A 43 -11.19 -7.05 -20.27
N GLY A 44 -10.93 -7.92 -21.24
CA GLY A 44 -10.75 -9.35 -21.00
C GLY A 44 -9.67 -9.63 -19.96
N ALA A 45 -9.48 -10.92 -19.63
CA ALA A 45 -8.50 -11.34 -18.61
C ALA A 45 -7.12 -10.72 -18.88
N PRO A 46 -6.44 -10.16 -17.84
CA PRO A 46 -5.19 -9.46 -18.02
C PRO A 46 -4.05 -10.46 -18.31
N ASP A 47 -3.08 -10.02 -19.12
CA ASP A 47 -1.83 -10.75 -19.29
C ASP A 47 -1.08 -10.80 -17.95
N PRO A 48 -0.68 -11.98 -17.45
CA PRO A 48 0.06 -12.13 -16.20
C PRO A 48 1.35 -11.31 -16.14
N LEU A 49 2.08 -11.21 -17.25
CA LEU A 49 3.34 -10.43 -17.32
C LEU A 49 3.06 -8.92 -17.23
N PHE A 50 1.95 -8.47 -17.82
CA PHE A 50 1.53 -7.07 -17.69
C PHE A 50 1.17 -6.72 -16.25
N VAL A 51 0.46 -7.60 -15.53
CA VAL A 51 0.11 -7.41 -14.12
C VAL A 51 1.38 -7.33 -13.25
N LEU A 52 2.29 -8.30 -13.42
CA LEU A 52 3.53 -8.35 -12.66
C LEU A 52 4.45 -7.18 -12.99
N GLY A 53 4.56 -6.79 -14.26
CA GLY A 53 5.33 -5.63 -14.70
C GLY A 53 4.77 -4.33 -14.11
N GLY A 54 3.45 -4.16 -14.13
CA GLY A 54 2.78 -3.00 -13.55
C GLY A 54 3.01 -2.84 -12.04
N ALA A 55 3.21 -3.93 -11.31
CA ALA A 55 3.55 -3.90 -9.89
C ALA A 55 5.07 -3.81 -9.63
N ALA A 56 5.90 -4.47 -10.43
CA ALA A 56 7.34 -4.50 -10.24
C ALA A 56 8.02 -3.18 -10.63
N VAL A 57 7.58 -2.52 -11.70
CA VAL A 57 8.17 -1.24 -12.16
C VAL A 57 8.08 -0.16 -11.08
N PRO A 58 6.93 0.13 -10.45
CA PRO A 58 6.85 1.08 -9.34
C PRO A 58 7.73 0.68 -8.15
N LEU A 59 7.84 -0.61 -7.84
CA LEU A 59 8.69 -1.09 -6.76
C LEU A 59 10.16 -0.79 -7.02
N VAL A 60 10.66 -1.13 -8.21
CA VAL A 60 12.07 -0.89 -8.60
C VAL A 60 12.36 0.60 -8.67
N ALA A 61 11.50 1.38 -9.33
CA ALA A 61 11.62 2.83 -9.39
C ALA A 61 11.63 3.46 -7.99
N GLY A 62 10.74 3.00 -7.12
CA GLY A 62 10.66 3.48 -5.75
C GLY A 62 11.89 3.16 -4.92
N LEU A 63 12.45 1.96 -5.03
CA LEU A 63 13.71 1.60 -4.37
C LEU A 63 14.87 2.47 -4.88
N ALA A 64 14.93 2.77 -6.17
CA ALA A 64 15.94 3.65 -6.75
C ALA A 64 15.79 5.08 -6.22
N ILE A 65 14.57 5.63 -6.21
CA ILE A 65 14.25 6.97 -5.70
C ILE A 65 14.54 7.06 -4.20
N ALA A 66 14.13 6.04 -3.41
CA ALA A 66 14.40 5.97 -1.99
C ALA A 66 15.92 5.96 -1.71
N SER A 67 16.66 5.16 -2.47
CA SER A 67 18.11 5.09 -2.36
C SER A 67 18.79 6.41 -2.73
N TRP A 68 18.28 7.11 -3.74
CA TRP A 68 18.77 8.44 -4.12
C TRP A 68 18.44 9.50 -3.07
N ALA A 69 17.21 9.52 -2.57
CA ALA A 69 16.75 10.50 -1.58
C ALA A 69 17.43 10.33 -0.22
N ALA A 70 17.80 9.10 0.14
CA ALA A 70 18.46 8.76 1.38
C ALA A 70 19.94 9.18 1.45
N ARG A 71 20.48 9.79 0.41
CA ARG A 71 21.88 10.22 0.37
C ARG A 71 22.11 11.53 1.13
N PRO A 72 22.38 11.50 2.44
CA PRO A 72 23.55 12.20 3.00
C PRO A 72 24.57 11.19 3.52
N ARG A 73 25.81 11.60 3.68
CA ARG A 73 26.89 10.73 4.12
C ARG A 73 26.97 10.69 5.67
N PRO A 74 27.21 9.52 6.27
CA PRO A 74 27.36 8.19 5.66
C PRO A 74 25.98 7.58 5.26
N TRP A 75 25.89 6.96 4.09
CA TRP A 75 24.67 6.27 3.64
C TRP A 75 24.35 5.08 4.56
N PRO A 76 23.18 5.06 5.22
CA PRO A 76 22.86 4.02 6.22
C PRO A 76 22.59 2.65 5.59
N GLY A 77 22.79 2.51 4.28
CA GLY A 77 22.43 1.34 3.53
C GLY A 77 20.91 1.16 3.39
N LEU A 78 20.49 0.29 2.49
CA LEU A 78 19.07 0.04 2.22
C LEU A 78 18.33 -0.41 3.49
N ARG A 79 18.97 -1.20 4.35
CA ARG A 79 18.39 -1.65 5.64
C ARG A 79 18.05 -0.48 6.58
N GLY A 80 18.91 0.51 6.66
CA GLY A 80 18.70 1.71 7.48
C GLY A 80 17.58 2.58 6.91
N VAL A 81 17.57 2.75 5.59
CA VAL A 81 16.56 3.48 4.82
C VAL A 81 15.17 2.88 5.03
N LEU A 82 15.05 1.58 4.90
CA LEU A 82 13.80 0.85 5.04
C LEU A 82 13.40 0.60 6.50
N GLY A 83 14.24 1.00 7.46
CA GLY A 83 13.96 0.76 8.87
C GLY A 83 13.92 -0.72 9.24
N LEU A 84 14.61 -1.57 8.47
CA LEU A 84 14.73 -2.99 8.77
C LEU A 84 15.61 -3.16 10.01
N GLY A 85 15.05 -3.76 11.05
CA GLY A 85 15.80 -4.25 12.21
C GLY A 85 16.74 -5.39 11.84
N GLY A 86 17.37 -6.03 12.82
CA GLY A 86 18.09 -7.27 12.55
C GLY A 86 17.20 -8.32 11.89
N LEU A 87 17.79 -9.19 11.06
CA LEU A 87 17.06 -10.19 10.24
C LEU A 87 16.10 -11.04 11.09
N ARG A 88 16.56 -11.53 12.25
CA ARG A 88 15.74 -12.34 13.18
C ARG A 88 14.50 -11.58 13.67
N ARG A 89 14.65 -10.30 14.00
CA ARG A 89 13.52 -9.48 14.46
C ARG A 89 12.53 -9.22 13.33
N SER A 90 13.00 -8.91 12.13
CA SER A 90 12.13 -8.72 10.97
C SER A 90 11.38 -9.98 10.61
N ALA A 91 12.04 -11.16 10.67
CA ALA A 91 11.41 -12.45 10.43
C ALA A 91 10.29 -12.77 11.43
N ALA A 92 10.43 -12.39 12.70
CA ALA A 92 9.39 -12.57 13.70
C ALA A 92 8.23 -11.56 13.56
N LEU A 93 8.51 -10.33 13.16
CA LEU A 93 7.52 -9.26 13.06
C LEU A 93 6.65 -9.36 11.80
N LEU A 94 7.15 -9.98 10.74
CA LEU A 94 6.40 -10.16 9.50
C LEU A 94 5.12 -10.98 9.70
N PRO A 95 5.16 -12.21 10.26
CA PRO A 95 3.94 -12.99 10.51
C PRO A 95 3.03 -12.33 11.55
N CYS A 96 3.58 -11.72 12.61
CA CYS A 96 2.76 -10.99 13.56
C CYS A 96 1.99 -9.83 12.90
N GLY A 97 2.66 -9.09 12.01
CA GLY A 97 2.01 -8.08 11.18
C GLY A 97 0.93 -8.70 10.31
N PHE A 98 1.24 -9.79 9.60
CA PHE A 98 0.30 -10.46 8.70
C PHE A 98 -1.02 -10.83 9.40
N PHE A 99 -0.95 -11.47 10.56
CA PHE A 99 -2.15 -11.80 11.34
C PHE A 99 -2.87 -10.56 11.86
N ALA A 100 -2.15 -9.49 12.20
CA ALA A 100 -2.77 -8.22 12.57
C ALA A 100 -3.54 -7.62 11.38
N GLY A 101 -3.02 -7.73 10.16
CA GLY A 101 -3.68 -7.30 8.92
C GLY A 101 -4.93 -8.13 8.61
N LEU A 102 -4.84 -9.46 8.74
CA LEU A 102 -6.01 -10.33 8.62
C LEU A 102 -7.11 -9.94 9.63
N ALA A 103 -6.75 -9.70 10.89
CA ALA A 103 -7.71 -9.27 11.90
C ALA A 103 -8.30 -7.87 11.60
N ALA A 104 -7.50 -6.96 11.06
CA ALA A 104 -7.93 -5.62 10.67
C ALA A 104 -8.92 -5.63 9.49
N SER A 105 -8.93 -6.67 8.65
CA SER A 105 -9.85 -6.75 7.52
C SER A 105 -11.32 -6.70 7.94
N VAL A 106 -11.67 -7.25 9.10
CA VAL A 106 -13.04 -7.27 9.62
C VAL A 106 -13.57 -5.86 9.93
N PRO A 107 -12.93 -5.05 10.80
CA PRO A 107 -13.39 -3.69 11.04
C PRO A 107 -13.29 -2.80 9.79
N MET A 108 -12.33 -3.02 8.90
CA MET A 108 -12.24 -2.27 7.64
C MET A 108 -13.38 -2.60 6.68
N ALA A 109 -13.82 -3.87 6.63
CA ALA A 109 -15.04 -4.26 5.91
C ALA A 109 -16.28 -3.57 6.48
N GLY A 110 -16.41 -3.50 7.80
CA GLY A 110 -17.49 -2.74 8.46
C GLY A 110 -17.48 -1.25 8.09
N LEU A 111 -16.31 -0.60 8.07
CA LEU A 111 -16.18 0.78 7.63
C LEU A 111 -16.52 0.96 6.15
N PHE A 112 -16.17 -0.01 5.30
CA PHE A 112 -16.54 0.01 3.88
C PHE A 112 -18.04 -0.09 3.69
N LEU A 113 -18.71 -1.01 4.37
CA LEU A 113 -20.16 -1.15 4.32
C LEU A 113 -20.88 0.09 4.84
N LEU A 114 -20.36 0.70 5.91
CA LEU A 114 -20.89 1.97 6.43
C LEU A 114 -20.73 3.09 5.38
N ALA A 115 -19.55 3.19 4.76
CA ALA A 115 -19.31 4.19 3.71
C ALA A 115 -20.26 3.97 2.52
N GLN A 116 -20.48 2.73 2.07
CA GLN A 116 -21.46 2.41 1.04
C GLN A 116 -22.87 2.84 1.44
N ALA A 117 -23.34 2.45 2.61
CA ALA A 117 -24.69 2.81 3.08
C ALA A 117 -24.93 4.33 3.12
N LEU A 118 -23.88 5.13 3.35
CA LEU A 118 -23.95 6.59 3.33
C LEU A 118 -23.87 7.18 1.91
N LEU A 119 -23.22 6.50 0.98
CA LEU A 119 -22.97 6.97 -0.38
C LEU A 119 -24.06 6.53 -1.38
N ASP A 120 -24.66 5.35 -1.17
CA ASP A 120 -25.70 4.81 -2.04
C ASP A 120 -26.89 5.77 -2.25
N PRO A 121 -27.44 6.44 -1.20
CA PRO A 121 -28.52 7.41 -1.38
C PRO A 121 -28.10 8.66 -2.19
N LEU A 122 -26.79 8.91 -2.31
CA LEU A 122 -26.24 10.01 -3.08
C LEU A 122 -25.92 9.63 -4.54
N GLY A 123 -26.21 8.38 -4.93
CA GLY A 123 -25.97 7.86 -6.29
C GLY A 123 -24.53 7.43 -6.56
N PHE A 124 -23.69 7.30 -5.53
CA PHE A 124 -22.33 6.79 -5.66
C PHE A 124 -22.34 5.26 -5.56
N ALA A 125 -22.49 4.57 -6.68
CA ALA A 125 -22.28 3.12 -6.73
C ALA A 125 -20.77 2.80 -6.69
N PRO A 126 -20.27 2.02 -5.74
CA PRO A 126 -18.87 1.66 -5.71
C PRO A 126 -18.55 0.64 -6.80
N GLU A 127 -17.70 1.03 -7.74
CA GLU A 127 -17.14 0.06 -8.67
C GLU A 127 -16.00 -0.71 -8.01
N PRO A 128 -15.95 -2.05 -8.17
CA PRO A 128 -14.83 -2.84 -7.68
C PRO A 128 -13.54 -2.42 -8.39
N GLN A 129 -12.44 -2.39 -7.65
CA GLN A 129 -11.13 -2.17 -8.26
C GLN A 129 -10.86 -3.21 -9.36
N PRO A 130 -10.12 -2.86 -10.44
CA PRO A 130 -9.86 -3.78 -11.54
C PRO A 130 -9.35 -5.16 -11.13
N ALA A 131 -8.42 -5.20 -10.19
CA ALA A 131 -7.87 -6.45 -9.68
C ALA A 131 -8.93 -7.32 -9.00
N VAL A 132 -9.85 -6.73 -8.24
CA VAL A 132 -10.95 -7.44 -7.59
C VAL A 132 -11.92 -7.98 -8.63
N ALA A 133 -12.29 -7.17 -9.63
CA ALA A 133 -13.19 -7.59 -10.69
C ALA A 133 -12.64 -8.81 -11.47
N TRP A 134 -11.32 -8.81 -11.78
CA TRP A 134 -10.69 -9.97 -12.42
C TRP A 134 -10.61 -11.20 -11.51
N LEU A 135 -10.39 -11.03 -10.21
CA LEU A 135 -10.39 -12.16 -9.27
C LEU A 135 -11.77 -12.78 -9.10
N MET A 136 -12.84 -12.01 -9.27
CA MET A 136 -14.23 -12.48 -9.19
C MET A 136 -14.76 -13.04 -10.51
N ASP A 137 -14.06 -12.85 -11.63
CA ASP A 137 -14.45 -13.37 -12.93
C ASP A 137 -13.97 -14.83 -13.09
N PRO A 138 -14.89 -15.82 -13.16
CA PRO A 138 -14.51 -17.23 -13.31
C PRO A 138 -13.83 -17.52 -14.65
N ALA A 139 -13.90 -16.62 -15.63
CA ALA A 139 -13.20 -16.74 -16.91
C ALA A 139 -11.72 -16.31 -16.80
N THR A 140 -11.27 -15.72 -15.68
CA THR A 140 -9.88 -15.31 -15.50
C THR A 140 -8.96 -16.52 -15.41
N PRO A 141 -7.93 -16.65 -16.28
CA PRO A 141 -7.02 -17.79 -16.27
C PRO A 141 -6.26 -17.92 -14.94
N PRO A 142 -6.00 -19.16 -14.46
CA PRO A 142 -5.31 -19.38 -13.19
C PRO A 142 -3.94 -18.68 -13.08
N ALA A 143 -3.21 -18.55 -14.18
CA ALA A 143 -1.94 -17.81 -14.22
C ALA A 143 -2.14 -16.31 -13.96
N ALA A 144 -3.22 -15.70 -14.48
CA ALA A 144 -3.55 -14.32 -14.22
C ALA A 144 -4.01 -14.12 -12.78
N VAL A 145 -4.83 -15.03 -12.24
CA VAL A 145 -5.22 -15.05 -10.82
C VAL A 145 -3.98 -15.07 -9.91
N ALA A 146 -3.03 -15.97 -10.18
CA ALA A 146 -1.79 -16.06 -9.42
C ALA A 146 -0.94 -14.78 -9.51
N ALA A 147 -0.85 -14.19 -10.70
CA ALA A 147 -0.13 -12.94 -10.93
C ALA A 147 -0.78 -11.76 -10.16
N ILE A 148 -2.11 -11.64 -10.22
CA ILE A 148 -2.87 -10.63 -9.48
C ILE A 148 -2.68 -10.82 -7.97
N ALA A 149 -2.79 -12.03 -7.46
CA ALA A 149 -2.60 -12.32 -6.05
C ALA A 149 -1.18 -11.97 -5.58
N LEU A 150 -0.14 -12.33 -6.35
CA LEU A 150 1.25 -11.97 -6.03
C LEU A 150 1.46 -10.45 -6.06
N ALA A 151 0.93 -9.78 -7.07
CA ALA A 151 1.02 -8.33 -7.17
C ALA A 151 0.30 -7.64 -6.00
N ALA A 152 -0.93 -8.04 -5.68
CA ALA A 152 -1.75 -7.42 -4.66
C ALA A 152 -1.26 -7.72 -3.22
N ILE A 153 -0.75 -8.92 -2.95
CA ILE A 153 -0.35 -9.31 -1.59
C ILE A 153 1.10 -8.93 -1.29
N VAL A 154 1.98 -8.90 -2.30
CA VAL A 154 3.42 -8.74 -2.06
C VAL A 154 3.99 -7.50 -2.73
N LEU A 155 3.89 -7.38 -4.05
CA LEU A 155 4.65 -6.35 -4.78
C LEU A 155 4.12 -4.94 -4.53
N ALA A 156 2.82 -4.73 -4.68
CA ALA A 156 2.21 -3.44 -4.46
C ALA A 156 2.30 -3.00 -2.99
N PRO A 157 1.93 -3.84 -1.98
CA PRO A 157 2.12 -3.48 -0.58
C PRO A 157 3.57 -3.13 -0.23
N LEU A 158 4.54 -3.85 -0.76
CA LEU A 158 5.95 -3.53 -0.49
C LEU A 158 6.34 -2.15 -1.05
N ALA A 159 5.95 -1.85 -2.29
CA ALA A 159 6.17 -0.55 -2.90
C ALA A 159 5.50 0.58 -2.11
N GLU A 160 4.24 0.36 -1.72
CA GLU A 160 3.44 1.32 -0.99
C GLU A 160 3.96 1.57 0.43
N GLU A 161 4.38 0.53 1.16
CA GLU A 161 4.96 0.72 2.49
C GLU A 161 6.29 1.48 2.44
N ILE A 162 7.11 1.27 1.42
CA ILE A 162 8.33 2.05 1.22
C ILE A 162 7.97 3.52 0.95
N LEU A 163 7.03 3.76 0.04
CA LEU A 163 6.60 5.11 -0.32
C LEU A 163 5.93 5.84 0.85
N TYR A 164 4.84 5.27 1.36
CA TYR A 164 3.97 5.97 2.29
C TYR A 164 4.51 5.94 3.73
N ARG A 165 5.17 4.84 4.17
CA ARG A 165 5.62 4.71 5.57
C ARG A 165 7.08 5.10 5.71
N ALA A 166 7.98 4.51 4.92
CA ALA A 166 9.39 4.84 5.07
C ALA A 166 9.72 6.25 4.58
N MET A 167 9.20 6.67 3.41
CA MET A 167 9.55 7.96 2.81
C MET A 167 8.62 9.09 3.26
N LEU A 168 7.32 9.03 2.94
CA LEU A 168 6.41 10.15 3.17
C LEU A 168 6.16 10.36 4.67
N PHE A 169 5.62 9.36 5.36
CA PHE A 169 5.38 9.46 6.80
C PHE A 169 6.68 9.68 7.58
N GLY A 170 7.74 8.88 7.31
CA GLY A 170 9.02 9.00 7.97
C GLY A 170 9.66 10.37 7.77
N GLY A 171 9.62 10.90 6.53
CA GLY A 171 10.15 12.22 6.18
C GLY A 171 9.41 13.37 6.85
N LEU A 172 8.08 13.32 6.87
CA LEU A 172 7.26 14.34 7.54
C LEU A 172 7.37 14.26 9.06
N ALA A 173 7.37 13.05 9.62
CA ALA A 173 7.45 12.84 11.06
C ALA A 173 8.81 13.27 11.65
N ALA A 174 9.90 13.19 10.88
CA ALA A 174 11.21 13.68 11.26
C ALA A 174 11.24 15.20 11.47
N GLN A 175 10.23 15.94 10.99
CA GLN A 175 10.07 17.39 11.24
C GLN A 175 9.41 17.71 12.60
N GLY A 176 9.26 16.72 13.49
CA GLY A 176 8.73 16.89 14.84
C GLY A 176 7.19 16.87 14.94
N ARG A 177 6.47 16.54 13.88
CA ARG A 177 5.00 16.53 13.83
C ARG A 177 4.43 15.18 13.44
N PRO A 178 4.65 14.08 14.21
CA PRO A 178 4.33 12.72 13.80
C PRO A 178 2.83 12.45 13.60
N VAL A 179 1.96 13.11 14.35
CA VAL A 179 0.50 12.97 14.19
C VAL A 179 0.06 13.55 12.85
N ARG A 180 0.50 14.77 12.52
CA ARG A 180 0.22 15.39 11.22
C ARG A 180 0.76 14.56 10.06
N ALA A 181 1.97 14.02 10.22
CA ALA A 181 2.60 13.15 9.24
C ALA A 181 1.75 11.90 8.99
N ALA A 182 1.24 11.26 10.04
CA ALA A 182 0.38 10.09 9.91
C ALA A 182 -0.93 10.43 9.20
N LEU A 183 -1.60 11.52 9.60
CA LEU A 183 -2.84 11.95 8.95
C LEU A 183 -2.65 12.26 7.46
N LEU A 184 -1.64 13.04 7.11
CA LEU A 184 -1.36 13.39 5.72
C LEU A 184 -0.98 12.17 4.87
N SER A 185 -0.05 11.35 5.36
CA SER A 185 0.38 10.14 4.64
C SER A 185 -0.78 9.16 4.43
N SER A 186 -1.65 9.01 5.43
CA SER A 186 -2.81 8.13 5.35
C SER A 186 -3.88 8.67 4.42
N LEU A 187 -4.09 9.99 4.40
CA LEU A 187 -5.03 10.62 3.47
C LEU A 187 -4.56 10.46 2.02
N PHE A 188 -3.27 10.71 1.74
CA PHE A 188 -2.72 10.50 0.41
C PHE A 188 -2.83 9.04 -0.03
N PHE A 189 -2.51 8.09 0.86
CA PHE A 189 -2.68 6.68 0.59
C PHE A 189 -4.12 6.33 0.17
N ALA A 190 -5.10 6.75 0.97
CA ALA A 190 -6.50 6.45 0.70
C ALA A 190 -7.02 7.14 -0.58
N ALA A 191 -6.67 8.41 -0.78
CA ALA A 191 -7.14 9.20 -1.92
C ALA A 191 -6.63 8.65 -3.28
N LEU A 192 -5.39 8.15 -3.32
CA LEU A 192 -4.80 7.62 -4.55
C LEU A 192 -5.36 6.25 -4.99
N HIS A 193 -6.21 5.64 -4.16
CA HIS A 193 -6.96 4.44 -4.57
C HIS A 193 -8.20 4.78 -5.43
N LEU A 194 -8.56 6.06 -5.57
CA LEU A 194 -9.61 6.57 -6.45
C LEU A 194 -10.99 5.90 -6.26
N SER A 195 -11.28 5.44 -5.06
CA SER A 195 -12.56 4.85 -4.69
C SER A 195 -13.14 5.56 -3.47
N VAL A 196 -14.22 6.30 -3.65
CA VAL A 196 -14.84 7.12 -2.59
C VAL A 196 -15.26 6.25 -1.39
N ALA A 197 -15.87 5.10 -1.65
CA ALA A 197 -16.30 4.16 -0.62
C ALA A 197 -15.11 3.55 0.16
N ALA A 198 -13.95 3.40 -0.49
CA ALA A 198 -12.75 2.84 0.13
C ALA A 198 -11.92 3.87 0.91
N VAL A 199 -12.18 5.17 0.77
CA VAL A 199 -11.38 6.22 1.45
C VAL A 199 -11.36 6.02 2.96
N LEU A 200 -12.52 5.82 3.57
CA LEU A 200 -12.62 5.68 5.03
C LEU A 200 -11.87 4.44 5.57
N PRO A 201 -12.14 3.23 5.07
CA PRO A 201 -11.42 2.03 5.52
C PRO A 201 -9.92 2.08 5.19
N LEU A 202 -9.52 2.56 4.01
CA LEU A 202 -8.11 2.67 3.64
C LEU A 202 -7.37 3.73 4.46
N PHE A 203 -8.02 4.83 4.81
CA PHE A 203 -7.45 5.83 5.71
C PHE A 203 -7.21 5.24 7.11
N ALA A 204 -8.19 4.51 7.66
CA ALA A 204 -8.07 3.85 8.96
C ALA A 204 -6.97 2.76 8.94
N LEU A 205 -6.92 1.93 7.89
CA LEU A 205 -5.83 0.97 7.68
C LEU A 205 -4.48 1.68 7.63
N ALA A 206 -4.37 2.76 6.86
CA ALA A 206 -3.12 3.50 6.70
C ALA A 206 -2.61 4.10 8.01
N LEU A 207 -3.50 4.56 8.90
CA LEU A 207 -3.14 5.00 10.25
C LEU A 207 -2.59 3.85 11.09
N LEU A 208 -3.22 2.66 11.03
CA LEU A 208 -2.71 1.45 11.68
C LEU A 208 -1.30 1.11 11.17
N LEU A 209 -1.10 1.12 9.85
CA LEU A 209 0.21 0.83 9.25
C LEU A 209 1.28 1.86 9.66
N CYS A 210 0.94 3.16 9.77
CA CYS A 210 1.84 4.17 10.33
C CYS A 210 2.22 3.86 11.80
N ALA A 211 1.26 3.42 12.62
CA ALA A 211 1.53 3.04 14.00
C ALA A 211 2.43 1.80 14.11
N LEU A 212 2.16 0.77 13.30
CA LEU A 212 2.97 -0.45 13.22
C LEU A 212 4.40 -0.13 12.75
N TRP A 213 4.53 0.67 11.68
CA TRP A 213 5.83 1.08 11.16
C TRP A 213 6.65 1.85 12.22
N ARG A 214 6.01 2.81 12.89
CA ARG A 214 6.66 3.60 13.93
C ARG A 214 7.13 2.75 15.11
N ARG A 215 6.34 1.74 15.48
CA ARG A 215 6.60 0.90 16.66
C ARG A 215 7.56 -0.24 16.37
N TRP A 216 7.45 -0.87 15.22
CA TRP A 216 8.15 -2.12 14.89
C TRP A 216 8.88 -2.12 13.54
N GLY A 217 8.69 -1.10 12.71
CA GLY A 217 9.39 -0.94 11.43
C GLY A 217 8.63 -1.57 10.26
N LEU A 218 9.32 -1.57 9.09
CA LEU A 218 8.72 -1.95 7.82
C LEU A 218 8.16 -3.39 7.80
N ALA A 219 8.86 -4.33 8.44
CA ALA A 219 8.41 -5.74 8.43
C ALA A 219 7.02 -5.93 9.04
N ALA A 220 6.71 -5.19 10.13
CA ALA A 220 5.39 -5.26 10.77
C ALA A 220 4.31 -4.58 9.94
N SER A 221 4.58 -3.38 9.39
CA SER A 221 3.59 -2.68 8.57
C SER A 221 3.37 -3.37 7.23
N PHE A 222 4.41 -3.84 6.57
CA PHE A 222 4.29 -4.62 5.34
C PHE A 222 3.53 -5.93 5.58
N GLY A 223 3.86 -6.67 6.66
CA GLY A 223 3.11 -7.86 7.04
C GLY A 223 1.62 -7.57 7.20
N ALA A 224 1.25 -6.49 7.92
CA ALA A 224 -0.14 -6.13 8.12
C ALA A 224 -0.85 -5.72 6.82
N HIS A 225 -0.17 -4.99 5.96
CA HIS A 225 -0.71 -4.65 4.64
C HIS A 225 -0.92 -5.90 3.78
N ALA A 226 0.08 -6.77 3.71
CA ALA A 226 -0.02 -8.04 2.99
C ALA A 226 -1.15 -8.93 3.53
N GLY A 227 -1.29 -9.03 4.86
CA GLY A 227 -2.37 -9.78 5.50
C GLY A 227 -3.76 -9.23 5.20
N PHE A 228 -3.92 -7.91 5.24
CA PHE A 228 -5.17 -7.26 4.83
C PHE A 228 -5.52 -7.54 3.36
N ASN A 229 -4.55 -7.40 2.46
CA ASN A 229 -4.79 -7.67 1.03
C ASN A 229 -5.03 -9.16 0.76
N ALA A 230 -4.35 -10.07 1.50
CA ALA A 230 -4.60 -11.50 1.39
C ALA A 230 -6.04 -11.86 1.79
N ALA A 231 -6.59 -11.23 2.83
CA ALA A 231 -7.99 -11.41 3.21
C ALA A 231 -8.93 -10.96 2.07
N ASN A 232 -8.69 -9.79 1.47
CA ASN A 232 -9.50 -9.29 0.37
C ASN A 232 -9.40 -10.18 -0.89
N VAL A 233 -8.22 -10.67 -1.23
CA VAL A 233 -8.02 -11.61 -2.34
C VAL A 233 -8.77 -12.93 -2.06
N ALA A 234 -8.67 -13.47 -0.84
CA ALA A 234 -9.38 -14.68 -0.45
C ALA A 234 -10.90 -14.50 -0.56
N VAL A 235 -11.43 -13.37 -0.07
CA VAL A 235 -12.87 -13.04 -0.19
C VAL A 235 -13.26 -12.95 -1.67
N ALA A 236 -12.50 -12.25 -2.51
CA ALA A 236 -12.82 -12.15 -3.94
C ALA A 236 -12.87 -13.53 -4.62
N LEU A 237 -11.94 -14.44 -4.29
CA LEU A 237 -11.91 -15.80 -4.83
C LEU A 237 -13.02 -16.71 -4.29
N LEU A 238 -13.56 -16.43 -3.12
CA LEU A 238 -14.69 -17.19 -2.57
C LEU A 238 -16.02 -16.85 -3.23
N PHE A 239 -16.10 -15.69 -3.86
CA PHE A 239 -17.29 -15.19 -4.55
C PHE A 239 -17.12 -15.16 -6.09
N SER A 240 -16.06 -15.82 -6.62
CA SER A 240 -15.81 -16.01 -8.07
C SER A 240 -16.63 -17.13 -8.70
#